data_11f92afbd480196bec1142bc40669adb
#
_entry.id   11f92afbd480196bec1142bc40669adb
#
_cell.length_a   1.000
_cell.length_b   1.000
_cell.length_c   1.000
_cell.angle_alpha   90.00
_cell.angle_beta   90.00
_cell.angle_gamma   90.00
#
_symmetry.space_group_name_H-M   'P 1'
#
loop_
_entity.id
_entity.type
_entity.pdbx_description
1 polymer ?
#
loop_
_entity_poly.entity_id
_entity_poly.type
_entity_poly.pdbx_seq_one_letter_code
_entity_poly.pdbx_strand_id
1 'polypeptide(L)'
;MVYLCVACKQAPKKNTSTVESNTKEREWVDLFDGVSFSGWHQFNSSEMSAAWIIEDGAMVLPDGTGEGKGNNIVTDKEFTNFELSLEWKIVEGGNSGIFWGVKEGEGYETPYQTGPEIQVLDNERHPDSFNNPNFHQAGALYDMVQPSQDACKPAGEWNHVLISINYNTNNASVKLNDVEIVNFPLSGPEWDALVVNSKFKDWKDFAKFKTGKIGLQDHGDGVSYRNIKIREL
;
A
#
# COMPACT_ATOMS: atom_id res chain seq x y z
N MET A 1 -39.39 47.87 60.88
CA MET A 1 -39.12 47.65 59.44
C MET A 1 -37.69 47.09 59.36
N VAL A 2 -37.58 45.79 59.15
CA VAL A 2 -36.28 45.08 59.05
C VAL A 2 -36.06 44.73 57.58
N TYR A 3 -35.04 45.31 57.01
CA TYR A 3 -34.61 44.97 55.63
C TYR A 3 -33.66 43.75 55.69
N LEU A 4 -34.10 42.63 55.07
CA LEU A 4 -33.25 41.49 54.82
C LEU A 4 -32.51 41.70 53.47
N CYS A 5 -31.19 41.81 53.58
CA CYS A 5 -30.34 41.72 52.36
C CYS A 5 -30.11 40.25 51.96
N VAL A 6 -30.63 39.85 50.85
CA VAL A 6 -30.33 38.54 50.25
C VAL A 6 -29.05 38.66 49.41
N ALA A 7 -27.99 38.01 49.86
CA ALA A 7 -26.74 37.92 49.13
C ALA A 7 -26.82 36.76 48.13
N CYS A 8 -26.87 37.07 46.81
CA CYS A 8 -26.71 36.09 45.78
C CYS A 8 -25.23 35.61 45.70
N LYS A 9 -25.00 34.33 46.00
CA LYS A 9 -23.72 33.67 45.72
C LYS A 9 -23.66 33.29 44.25
N GLN A 10 -22.74 33.89 43.50
CA GLN A 10 -22.40 33.46 42.16
C GLN A 10 -21.60 32.15 42.21
N ALA A 11 -22.05 31.13 41.44
CA ALA A 11 -21.34 29.88 41.25
C ALA A 11 -20.11 30.08 40.34
N PRO A 12 -19.01 29.35 40.55
CA PRO A 12 -17.80 29.48 39.73
C PRO A 12 -18.05 28.96 38.32
N LYS A 13 -17.71 29.78 37.31
CA LYS A 13 -17.70 29.38 35.88
C LYS A 13 -16.61 28.32 35.70
N LYS A 14 -17.00 27.12 35.32
CA LYS A 14 -16.08 26.10 34.79
C LYS A 14 -15.50 26.60 33.46
N ASN A 15 -14.21 26.92 33.46
CA ASN A 15 -13.44 27.08 32.23
C ASN A 15 -13.28 25.69 31.59
N THR A 16 -14.08 25.40 30.59
CA THR A 16 -13.84 24.26 29.66
C THR A 16 -12.82 24.75 28.67
N SER A 17 -11.55 24.46 28.91
CA SER A 17 -10.54 24.57 27.85
C SER A 17 -10.83 23.49 26.80
N THR A 18 -11.43 23.87 25.70
CA THR A 18 -11.43 23.09 24.48
C THR A 18 -9.98 23.00 24.02
N VAL A 19 -9.36 21.83 24.18
CA VAL A 19 -8.13 21.48 23.51
C VAL A 19 -8.55 21.29 22.05
N GLU A 20 -8.37 22.32 21.24
CA GLU A 20 -8.39 22.17 19.79
C GLU A 20 -7.24 21.24 19.44
N SER A 21 -7.57 20.01 19.09
CA SER A 21 -6.62 19.10 18.44
C SER A 21 -6.30 19.68 17.06
N ASN A 22 -5.20 20.39 16.99
CA ASN A 22 -4.65 20.90 15.74
C ASN A 22 -4.02 19.71 15.00
N THR A 23 -4.85 18.78 14.52
CA THR A 23 -4.46 17.76 13.54
C THR A 23 -4.34 18.48 12.20
N LYS A 24 -3.16 19.07 11.96
CA LYS A 24 -2.79 19.52 10.63
C LYS A 24 -2.91 18.26 9.75
N GLU A 25 -3.89 18.22 8.86
CA GLU A 25 -3.93 17.16 7.85
C GLU A 25 -2.58 17.15 7.16
N ARG A 26 -1.90 15.99 7.20
CA ARG A 26 -0.60 15.85 6.56
C ARG A 26 -0.82 15.87 5.05
N GLU A 27 0.00 16.63 4.35
CA GLU A 27 -0.14 16.84 2.91
C GLU A 27 0.26 15.59 2.13
N TRP A 28 -0.38 15.36 1.01
CA TRP A 28 0.04 14.37 0.04
C TRP A 28 1.33 14.82 -0.64
N VAL A 29 2.26 13.90 -0.78
CA VAL A 29 3.53 14.11 -1.48
C VAL A 29 3.56 13.17 -2.69
N ASP A 30 3.85 13.70 -3.86
CA ASP A 30 4.03 12.90 -5.06
C ASP A 30 5.31 12.06 -4.93
N LEU A 31 5.18 10.74 -5.14
CA LEU A 31 6.31 9.81 -5.27
C LEU A 31 6.76 9.65 -6.72
N PHE A 32 5.96 10.15 -7.66
CA PHE A 32 6.26 10.16 -9.08
C PHE A 32 5.75 11.46 -9.72
N ASP A 33 6.63 12.15 -10.41
CA ASP A 33 6.37 13.46 -11.02
C ASP A 33 5.77 13.37 -12.45
N GLY A 34 5.62 12.16 -12.99
CA GLY A 34 5.13 11.90 -14.34
C GLY A 34 6.17 12.01 -15.44
N VAL A 35 7.42 12.42 -15.12
CA VAL A 35 8.44 12.72 -16.13
C VAL A 35 9.83 12.17 -15.81
N SER A 36 10.07 11.72 -14.57
CA SER A 36 11.36 11.15 -14.16
C SER A 36 11.18 10.03 -13.14
N PHE A 37 12.16 9.14 -13.03
CA PHE A 37 12.23 8.11 -11.98
C PHE A 37 12.90 8.61 -10.70
N SER A 38 12.99 9.92 -10.51
CA SER A 38 13.60 10.51 -9.31
C SER A 38 12.92 9.98 -8.05
N GLY A 39 13.70 9.44 -7.11
CA GLY A 39 13.19 8.82 -5.89
C GLY A 39 12.87 7.34 -6.00
N TRP A 40 13.23 6.71 -7.14
CA TRP A 40 13.06 5.28 -7.40
C TRP A 40 14.34 4.65 -7.96
N HIS A 41 14.58 3.40 -7.65
CA HIS A 41 15.67 2.59 -8.20
C HIS A 41 15.25 1.11 -8.32
N GLN A 42 16.00 0.34 -9.08
CA GLN A 42 15.81 -1.10 -9.16
C GLN A 42 16.19 -1.75 -7.83
N PHE A 43 15.39 -2.68 -7.36
CA PHE A 43 15.64 -3.42 -6.12
C PHE A 43 17.08 -4.00 -6.07
N ASN A 44 17.76 -3.73 -4.97
CA ASN A 44 19.18 -4.06 -4.76
C ASN A 44 20.17 -3.44 -5.77
N SER A 45 19.82 -2.30 -6.34
CA SER A 45 20.69 -1.53 -7.25
C SER A 45 20.69 -0.06 -6.82
N SER A 46 21.70 0.71 -7.24
CA SER A 46 21.69 2.17 -7.14
C SER A 46 21.09 2.85 -8.37
N GLU A 47 20.83 2.08 -9.41
CA GLU A 47 20.37 2.58 -10.71
C GLU A 47 18.94 2.13 -10.97
N MET A 48 18.22 2.89 -11.78
CA MET A 48 16.90 2.48 -12.26
C MET A 48 17.03 1.42 -13.35
N SER A 49 16.13 0.42 -13.34
CA SER A 49 16.09 -0.60 -14.39
C SER A 49 15.71 0.02 -15.74
N ALA A 50 16.47 -0.32 -16.78
CA ALA A 50 16.18 0.08 -18.17
C ALA A 50 14.91 -0.57 -18.75
N ALA A 51 14.34 -1.57 -18.08
CA ALA A 51 13.08 -2.18 -18.47
C ALA A 51 11.87 -1.26 -18.26
N TRP A 52 11.95 -0.36 -17.26
CA TRP A 52 10.92 0.63 -17.01
C TRP A 52 11.11 1.87 -17.89
N ILE A 53 10.04 2.32 -18.49
CA ILE A 53 10.00 3.56 -19.28
C ILE A 53 8.95 4.52 -18.71
N ILE A 54 8.99 5.77 -19.15
CA ILE A 54 7.93 6.75 -18.86
C ILE A 54 7.19 7.01 -20.15
N GLU A 55 5.89 6.78 -20.16
CA GLU A 55 5.01 6.99 -21.29
C GLU A 55 3.69 7.60 -20.79
N ASP A 56 3.24 8.67 -21.43
CA ASP A 56 1.98 9.38 -21.10
C ASP A 56 1.81 9.70 -19.61
N GLY A 57 2.91 10.10 -18.93
CA GLY A 57 2.90 10.43 -17.51
C GLY A 57 2.75 9.23 -16.56
N ALA A 58 3.03 8.03 -17.04
CA ALA A 58 3.04 6.81 -16.26
C ALA A 58 4.42 6.12 -16.27
N MET A 59 4.77 5.43 -15.18
CA MET A 59 5.81 4.41 -15.16
C MET A 59 5.25 3.18 -15.84
N VAL A 60 5.90 2.69 -16.88
CA VAL A 60 5.45 1.56 -17.69
C VAL A 60 6.52 0.49 -17.72
N LEU A 61 6.16 -0.72 -17.36
CA LEU A 61 6.89 -1.93 -17.69
C LEU A 61 6.19 -2.53 -18.93
N PRO A 62 6.81 -2.47 -20.13
CA PRO A 62 6.19 -3.02 -21.32
C PRO A 62 6.05 -4.55 -21.25
N ASP A 63 5.01 -5.08 -21.85
CA ASP A 63 4.75 -6.51 -21.90
C ASP A 63 5.91 -7.30 -22.54
N GLY A 64 6.26 -8.45 -21.96
CA GLY A 64 7.33 -9.31 -22.43
C GLY A 64 8.74 -8.74 -22.25
N THR A 65 8.94 -7.65 -21.50
CA THR A 65 10.28 -7.06 -21.26
C THR A 65 11.03 -7.67 -20.09
N GLY A 66 10.36 -8.43 -19.23
CA GLY A 66 10.95 -9.07 -18.06
C GLY A 66 10.85 -10.59 -18.09
N GLU A 67 11.80 -11.28 -17.46
CA GLU A 67 11.67 -12.70 -17.12
C GLU A 67 10.92 -12.87 -15.77
N GLY A 68 10.23 -11.82 -15.32
CA GLY A 68 9.38 -11.83 -14.12
C GLY A 68 10.09 -11.78 -12.79
N LYS A 69 11.37 -11.38 -12.70
CA LYS A 69 12.09 -11.40 -11.40
C LYS A 69 13.14 -10.30 -11.19
N GLY A 70 13.57 -9.62 -12.22
CA GLY A 70 14.79 -8.81 -12.13
C GLY A 70 14.59 -7.30 -12.06
N ASN A 71 13.44 -6.80 -12.47
CA ASN A 71 13.23 -5.37 -12.66
C ASN A 71 12.26 -4.76 -11.63
N ASN A 72 12.07 -5.41 -10.47
CA ASN A 72 11.32 -4.79 -9.39
C ASN A 72 11.94 -3.44 -9.02
N ILE A 73 11.13 -2.43 -8.79
CA ILE A 73 11.59 -1.10 -8.40
C ILE A 73 11.08 -0.75 -7.01
N VAL A 74 11.87 0.06 -6.30
CA VAL A 74 11.54 0.50 -4.94
C VAL A 74 11.80 1.99 -4.77
N THR A 75 11.13 2.61 -3.80
CA THR A 75 11.39 4.00 -3.42
C THR A 75 12.74 4.15 -2.74
N ASP A 76 13.41 5.32 -2.91
CA ASP A 76 14.63 5.66 -2.14
C ASP A 76 14.32 5.81 -0.65
N LYS A 77 13.16 6.39 -0.32
CA LYS A 77 12.68 6.60 1.04
C LYS A 77 11.97 5.39 1.60
N GLU A 78 12.05 5.24 2.92
CA GLU A 78 11.29 4.27 3.71
C GLU A 78 10.12 4.95 4.42
N PHE A 79 9.04 4.20 4.62
CA PHE A 79 7.81 4.68 5.26
C PHE A 79 7.35 3.69 6.34
N THR A 80 6.63 4.20 7.35
CA THR A 80 6.12 3.37 8.47
C THR A 80 4.60 3.40 8.53
N ASN A 81 4.02 4.58 8.77
CA ASN A 81 2.58 4.77 8.82
C ASN A 81 2.20 5.72 7.70
N PHE A 82 1.35 5.29 6.78
CA PHE A 82 1.06 6.07 5.59
C PHE A 82 -0.26 5.67 4.94
N GLU A 83 -0.75 6.55 4.10
CA GLU A 83 -1.65 6.23 3.01
C GLU A 83 -0.92 6.38 1.68
N LEU A 84 -0.96 5.36 0.85
CA LEU A 84 -0.44 5.33 -0.51
C LEU A 84 -1.61 5.32 -1.49
N SER A 85 -1.67 6.31 -2.36
CA SER A 85 -2.66 6.41 -3.43
C SER A 85 -1.96 6.34 -4.77
N LEU A 86 -2.41 5.46 -5.65
CA LEU A 86 -1.91 5.37 -7.01
C LEU A 86 -2.96 4.81 -7.96
N GLU A 87 -2.72 4.97 -9.26
CA GLU A 87 -3.48 4.29 -10.30
C GLU A 87 -2.60 3.27 -11.02
N TRP A 88 -3.18 2.11 -11.33
CA TRP A 88 -2.52 1.06 -12.09
C TRP A 88 -3.39 0.58 -13.26
N LYS A 89 -2.74 0.09 -14.30
CA LYS A 89 -3.36 -0.52 -15.48
C LYS A 89 -2.51 -1.72 -15.90
N ILE A 90 -3.15 -2.87 -16.07
CA ILE A 90 -2.50 -4.14 -16.42
C ILE A 90 -2.93 -4.61 -17.82
N VAL A 91 -2.07 -5.33 -18.51
CA VAL A 91 -2.42 -5.99 -19.77
C VAL A 91 -3.33 -7.19 -19.55
N GLU A 92 -3.94 -7.73 -20.63
CA GLU A 92 -4.72 -8.96 -20.54
C GLU A 92 -3.87 -10.13 -20.05
N GLY A 93 -4.36 -10.84 -19.03
CA GLY A 93 -3.65 -11.93 -18.39
C GLY A 93 -2.43 -11.50 -17.57
N GLY A 94 -2.28 -10.20 -17.28
CA GLY A 94 -1.10 -9.67 -16.59
C GLY A 94 -1.16 -9.79 -15.08
N ASN A 95 0.03 -9.76 -14.46
CA ASN A 95 0.29 -9.83 -13.03
C ASN A 95 1.35 -8.80 -12.64
N SER A 96 1.16 -8.17 -11.51
CA SER A 96 2.09 -7.27 -10.83
C SER A 96 1.70 -7.14 -9.36
N GLY A 97 2.40 -6.30 -8.57
CA GLY A 97 2.13 -6.13 -7.15
C GLY A 97 2.65 -4.82 -6.60
N ILE A 98 2.09 -4.40 -5.47
CA ILE A 98 2.50 -3.23 -4.71
C ILE A 98 2.94 -3.70 -3.34
N PHE A 99 4.20 -3.46 -2.99
CA PHE A 99 4.80 -3.89 -1.72
C PHE A 99 4.98 -2.74 -0.75
N TRP A 100 4.99 -3.05 0.54
CA TRP A 100 5.45 -2.14 1.59
C TRP A 100 6.37 -2.87 2.58
N GLY A 101 7.09 -2.11 3.43
CA GLY A 101 8.00 -2.70 4.39
C GLY A 101 9.20 -3.41 3.74
N VAL A 102 9.47 -3.11 2.47
CA VAL A 102 10.56 -3.75 1.72
C VAL A 102 11.91 -3.35 2.30
N LYS A 103 12.77 -4.34 2.49
CA LYS A 103 14.18 -4.18 2.81
C LYS A 103 15.05 -4.71 1.70
N GLU A 104 16.12 -3.97 1.43
CA GLU A 104 17.19 -4.34 0.52
C GLU A 104 18.40 -4.85 1.29
N GLY A 105 19.26 -5.60 0.64
CA GLY A 105 20.52 -6.08 1.18
C GLY A 105 20.90 -7.46 0.72
N GLU A 106 22.12 -7.86 1.05
CA GLU A 106 22.62 -9.21 0.77
C GLU A 106 21.71 -10.26 1.41
N GLY A 107 21.22 -11.21 0.61
CA GLY A 107 20.33 -12.28 1.06
C GLY A 107 18.86 -12.09 0.66
N TYR A 108 18.49 -10.94 0.10
CA TYR A 108 17.18 -10.74 -0.49
C TYR A 108 17.31 -10.61 -2.01
N GLU A 109 16.69 -11.54 -2.73
CA GLU A 109 16.68 -11.56 -4.20
C GLU A 109 15.49 -10.79 -4.78
N THR A 110 14.42 -10.66 -3.97
CA THR A 110 13.16 -10.05 -4.41
C THR A 110 12.50 -9.28 -3.26
N PRO A 111 11.72 -8.22 -3.55
CA PRO A 111 11.09 -7.39 -2.53
C PRO A 111 10.05 -8.16 -1.68
N TYR A 112 9.39 -9.17 -2.23
CA TYR A 112 8.38 -9.95 -1.52
C TYR A 112 8.97 -10.91 -0.46
N GLN A 113 10.30 -11.05 -0.37
CA GLN A 113 10.91 -11.80 0.73
C GLN A 113 10.76 -11.10 2.08
N THR A 114 10.56 -9.79 2.06
CA THR A 114 10.38 -8.97 3.26
C THR A 114 9.05 -8.22 3.28
N GLY A 115 8.61 -7.72 2.12
CA GLY A 115 7.43 -6.86 1.97
C GLY A 115 6.16 -7.66 1.65
N PRO A 116 5.08 -7.50 2.43
CA PRO A 116 3.77 -7.98 2.02
C PRO A 116 3.28 -7.27 0.75
N GLU A 117 2.40 -7.93 0.01
CA GLU A 117 1.96 -7.52 -1.32
C GLU A 117 0.46 -7.22 -1.36
N ILE A 118 0.10 -6.10 -1.98
CA ILE A 118 -1.25 -5.86 -2.49
C ILE A 118 -1.23 -6.19 -3.97
N GLN A 119 -2.04 -7.18 -4.33
CA GLN A 119 -2.06 -7.79 -5.66
C GLN A 119 -2.56 -6.82 -6.74
N VAL A 120 -1.90 -6.84 -7.90
CA VAL A 120 -2.32 -6.21 -9.16
C VAL A 120 -2.45 -7.30 -10.21
N LEU A 121 -3.67 -7.56 -10.68
CA LEU A 121 -3.94 -8.74 -11.51
C LEU A 121 -5.08 -8.48 -12.51
N ASP A 122 -5.03 -9.14 -13.67
CA ASP A 122 -6.22 -9.38 -14.47
C ASP A 122 -7.01 -10.57 -13.88
N ASN A 123 -8.04 -10.26 -13.10
CA ASN A 123 -8.85 -11.26 -12.41
C ASN A 123 -9.55 -12.24 -13.36
N GLU A 124 -9.80 -11.83 -14.60
CA GLU A 124 -10.56 -12.64 -15.56
C GLU A 124 -9.69 -13.69 -16.28
N ARG A 125 -8.39 -13.38 -16.50
CA ARG A 125 -7.55 -14.16 -17.42
C ARG A 125 -6.29 -14.74 -16.80
N HIS A 126 -5.71 -14.08 -15.78
CA HIS A 126 -4.47 -14.58 -15.20
C HIS A 126 -4.70 -15.89 -14.42
N PRO A 127 -3.88 -16.95 -14.65
CA PRO A 127 -4.07 -18.26 -14.02
C PRO A 127 -4.07 -18.24 -12.49
N ASP A 128 -3.33 -17.31 -11.87
CA ASP A 128 -3.22 -17.20 -10.41
C ASP A 128 -4.57 -16.85 -9.75
N SER A 129 -5.43 -16.11 -10.44
CA SER A 129 -6.80 -15.83 -9.99
C SER A 129 -7.63 -17.08 -9.71
N PHE A 130 -7.31 -18.20 -10.40
CA PHE A 130 -8.04 -19.47 -10.31
C PHE A 130 -7.36 -20.50 -9.40
N ASN A 131 -6.07 -20.30 -9.07
CA ASN A 131 -5.30 -21.26 -8.26
C ASN A 131 -5.63 -21.22 -6.77
N ASN A 132 -5.89 -20.08 -6.23
CA ASN A 132 -6.35 -19.87 -4.85
C ASN A 132 -7.40 -18.77 -4.92
N PRO A 133 -8.62 -19.10 -5.37
CA PRO A 133 -9.61 -18.13 -5.75
C PRO A 133 -9.86 -17.13 -4.63
N ASN A 134 -9.87 -15.85 -5.03
CA ASN A 134 -10.02 -14.67 -4.21
C ASN A 134 -8.79 -14.24 -3.39
N PHE A 135 -7.93 -15.16 -2.94
CA PHE A 135 -6.71 -14.79 -2.19
C PHE A 135 -5.60 -14.21 -3.07
N HIS A 136 -5.67 -14.42 -4.40
CA HIS A 136 -4.74 -13.89 -5.38
C HIS A 136 -5.37 -12.88 -6.37
N GLN A 137 -6.60 -12.44 -6.11
CA GLN A 137 -7.27 -11.44 -6.93
C GLN A 137 -6.74 -10.03 -6.66
N ALA A 138 -6.94 -9.13 -7.63
CA ALA A 138 -6.53 -7.73 -7.51
C ALA A 138 -7.06 -7.08 -6.21
N GLY A 139 -6.15 -6.41 -5.50
CA GLY A 139 -6.43 -5.77 -4.21
C GLY A 139 -6.36 -6.69 -2.99
N ALA A 140 -6.20 -8.01 -3.16
CA ALA A 140 -5.95 -8.93 -2.03
C ALA A 140 -4.65 -8.55 -1.29
N LEU A 141 -4.61 -8.79 0.03
CA LEU A 141 -3.35 -9.05 0.69
C LEU A 141 -2.93 -10.46 0.27
N TYR A 142 -2.00 -10.53 -0.68
CA TYR A 142 -1.69 -11.73 -1.44
C TYR A 142 -1.48 -12.96 -0.55
N ASP A 143 -2.20 -14.04 -0.86
CA ASP A 143 -2.20 -15.32 -0.15
C ASP A 143 -2.62 -15.26 1.34
N MET A 144 -3.06 -14.11 1.85
CA MET A 144 -3.38 -13.90 3.27
C MET A 144 -4.81 -13.41 3.52
N VAL A 145 -5.28 -12.40 2.79
CA VAL A 145 -6.66 -11.87 2.95
C VAL A 145 -7.29 -11.61 1.59
N GLN A 146 -8.40 -12.28 1.35
CA GLN A 146 -9.17 -12.10 0.12
C GLN A 146 -9.96 -10.80 0.11
N PRO A 147 -10.22 -10.18 -1.06
CA PRO A 147 -11.15 -9.08 -1.17
C PRO A 147 -12.57 -9.49 -0.78
N SER A 148 -13.31 -8.60 -0.12
CA SER A 148 -14.71 -8.83 0.26
C SER A 148 -15.65 -8.86 -0.95
N GLN A 149 -15.24 -8.23 -2.05
CA GLN A 149 -15.91 -8.22 -3.35
C GLN A 149 -14.92 -7.87 -4.45
N ASP A 150 -15.24 -8.23 -5.68
CA ASP A 150 -14.49 -7.78 -6.85
C ASP A 150 -14.88 -6.32 -7.18
N ALA A 151 -13.91 -5.43 -7.10
CA ALA A 151 -14.03 -4.02 -7.46
C ALA A 151 -13.04 -3.64 -8.58
N CYS A 152 -12.38 -4.65 -9.19
CA CYS A 152 -11.42 -4.46 -10.26
C CYS A 152 -12.12 -4.10 -11.56
N LYS A 153 -11.56 -3.14 -12.32
CA LYS A 153 -11.94 -2.89 -13.70
C LYS A 153 -11.18 -3.85 -14.61
N PRO A 154 -11.72 -4.14 -15.81
CA PRO A 154 -11.07 -5.01 -16.79
C PRO A 154 -9.64 -4.59 -17.13
N ALA A 155 -8.83 -5.55 -17.60
CA ALA A 155 -7.51 -5.28 -18.16
C ALA A 155 -7.56 -4.17 -19.21
N GLY A 156 -6.54 -3.32 -19.23
CA GLY A 156 -6.49 -2.13 -20.12
C GLY A 156 -7.16 -0.88 -19.55
N GLU A 157 -7.91 -0.99 -18.43
CA GLU A 157 -8.51 0.15 -17.75
C GLU A 157 -7.69 0.57 -16.52
N TRP A 158 -7.74 1.88 -16.19
CA TRP A 158 -7.10 2.40 -14.99
C TRP A 158 -7.91 2.09 -13.73
N ASN A 159 -7.28 1.42 -12.78
CA ASN A 159 -7.78 1.15 -11.43
C ASN A 159 -7.11 2.10 -10.44
N HIS A 160 -7.87 2.71 -9.55
CA HIS A 160 -7.35 3.50 -8.43
C HIS A 160 -7.29 2.63 -7.18
N VAL A 161 -6.14 2.61 -6.51
CA VAL A 161 -5.96 1.95 -5.22
C VAL A 161 -5.52 2.94 -4.15
N LEU A 162 -6.12 2.83 -2.97
CA LEU A 162 -5.70 3.51 -1.74
C LEU A 162 -5.37 2.45 -0.70
N ILE A 163 -4.10 2.41 -0.30
CA ILE A 163 -3.57 1.51 0.73
C ILE A 163 -3.27 2.31 1.98
N SER A 164 -3.87 1.95 3.10
CA SER A 164 -3.60 2.56 4.41
C SER A 164 -2.86 1.57 5.29
N ILE A 165 -1.69 1.95 5.79
CA ILE A 165 -0.86 1.16 6.73
C ILE A 165 -0.65 1.99 7.98
N ASN A 166 -1.18 1.56 9.13
CA ASN A 166 -1.07 2.30 10.38
C ASN A 166 -0.76 1.37 11.56
N TYR A 167 0.51 1.22 11.88
CA TYR A 167 0.98 0.44 13.03
C TYR A 167 0.59 1.04 14.38
N ASN A 168 0.28 2.35 14.45
CA ASN A 168 -0.17 3.00 15.68
C ASN A 168 -1.57 2.55 16.09
N THR A 169 -2.43 2.31 15.12
CA THR A 169 -3.79 1.78 15.30
C THR A 169 -3.88 0.27 15.09
N ASN A 170 -2.77 -0.36 14.70
CA ASN A 170 -2.69 -1.77 14.32
C ASN A 170 -3.70 -2.14 13.23
N ASN A 171 -3.86 -1.30 12.24
CA ASN A 171 -4.85 -1.50 11.18
C ASN A 171 -4.29 -1.14 9.81
N ALA A 172 -4.65 -1.96 8.82
CA ALA A 172 -4.43 -1.68 7.42
C ALA A 172 -5.71 -1.91 6.62
N SER A 173 -5.87 -1.15 5.55
CA SER A 173 -7.00 -1.31 4.63
C SER A 173 -6.61 -1.04 3.19
N VAL A 174 -7.36 -1.64 2.27
CA VAL A 174 -7.24 -1.43 0.83
C VAL A 174 -8.59 -1.03 0.27
N LYS A 175 -8.60 0.12 -0.44
CA LYS A 175 -9.73 0.52 -1.27
C LYS A 175 -9.32 0.38 -2.73
N LEU A 176 -10.13 -0.30 -3.52
CA LEU A 176 -9.98 -0.40 -4.97
C LEU A 176 -11.20 0.26 -5.62
N ASN A 177 -10.94 1.25 -6.49
CA ASN A 177 -11.99 2.06 -7.14
C ASN A 177 -13.03 2.61 -6.14
N ASP A 178 -12.53 3.20 -5.03
CA ASP A 178 -13.29 3.80 -3.92
C ASP A 178 -14.06 2.80 -3.03
N VAL A 179 -13.99 1.49 -3.30
CA VAL A 179 -14.61 0.45 -2.50
C VAL A 179 -13.57 -0.15 -1.55
N GLU A 180 -13.81 -0.12 -0.24
CA GLU A 180 -12.98 -0.82 0.72
C GLU A 180 -13.23 -2.33 0.61
N ILE A 181 -12.18 -3.06 0.20
CA ILE A 181 -12.27 -4.49 -0.12
C ILE A 181 -11.50 -5.38 0.83
N VAL A 182 -10.49 -4.83 1.51
CA VAL A 182 -9.63 -5.59 2.45
C VAL A 182 -9.36 -4.73 3.68
N ASN A 183 -9.41 -5.37 4.86
CA ASN A 183 -9.02 -4.80 6.14
C ASN A 183 -8.34 -5.88 6.97
N PHE A 184 -7.21 -5.56 7.63
CA PHE A 184 -6.43 -6.55 8.40
C PHE A 184 -5.57 -5.87 9.47
N PRO A 185 -5.24 -6.59 10.56
CA PRO A 185 -4.27 -6.12 11.55
C PRO A 185 -2.85 -6.23 10.99
N LEU A 186 -1.92 -5.44 11.53
CA LEU A 186 -0.50 -5.43 11.13
C LEU A 186 0.42 -6.13 12.14
N SER A 187 -0.13 -6.61 13.25
CA SER A 187 0.62 -7.31 14.30
C SER A 187 -0.31 -8.06 15.26
N GLY A 188 0.28 -8.91 16.09
CA GLY A 188 -0.45 -9.69 17.10
C GLY A 188 -0.99 -11.03 16.58
N PRO A 189 -1.74 -11.78 17.43
CA PRO A 189 -2.13 -13.14 17.13
C PRO A 189 -2.90 -13.35 15.82
N GLU A 190 -3.73 -12.37 15.43
CA GLU A 190 -4.50 -12.44 14.19
C GLU A 190 -3.57 -12.29 12.96
N TRP A 191 -2.61 -11.34 13.00
CA TRP A 191 -1.60 -11.23 11.97
C TRP A 191 -0.72 -12.47 11.87
N ASP A 192 -0.26 -12.97 13.02
CA ASP A 192 0.57 -14.18 13.07
C ASP A 192 -0.17 -15.40 12.48
N ALA A 193 -1.48 -15.50 12.71
CA ALA A 193 -2.31 -16.54 12.12
C ALA A 193 -2.42 -16.40 10.58
N LEU A 194 -2.55 -15.18 10.06
CA LEU A 194 -2.54 -14.93 8.60
C LEU A 194 -1.23 -15.41 7.97
N VAL A 195 -0.09 -15.05 8.56
CA VAL A 195 1.23 -15.48 8.07
C VAL A 195 1.40 -17.00 8.12
N VAL A 196 1.05 -17.62 9.25
CA VAL A 196 1.19 -19.09 9.45
C VAL A 196 0.33 -19.88 8.48
N ASN A 197 -0.83 -19.37 8.08
CA ASN A 197 -1.73 -20.02 7.13
C ASN A 197 -1.40 -19.73 5.66
N SER A 198 -0.40 -18.89 5.38
CA SER A 198 0.02 -18.52 4.02
C SER A 198 1.25 -19.32 3.56
N LYS A 199 1.60 -19.16 2.28
CA LYS A 199 2.86 -19.70 1.73
C LYS A 199 4.12 -19.09 2.37
N PHE A 200 3.98 -17.97 3.07
CA PHE A 200 5.08 -17.23 3.70
C PHE A 200 5.46 -17.71 5.10
N LYS A 201 4.79 -18.74 5.65
CA LYS A 201 4.95 -19.23 7.03
C LYS A 201 6.39 -19.52 7.43
N ASP A 202 7.21 -20.00 6.50
CA ASP A 202 8.60 -20.40 6.73
C ASP A 202 9.60 -19.32 6.26
N TRP A 203 9.13 -18.16 5.83
CA TRP A 203 9.98 -17.08 5.36
C TRP A 203 10.44 -16.22 6.54
N LYS A 204 11.74 -16.26 6.80
CA LYS A 204 12.35 -15.71 8.03
C LYS A 204 12.02 -14.24 8.27
N ASP A 205 12.08 -13.42 7.22
CA ASP A 205 12.02 -11.96 7.31
C ASP A 205 10.74 -11.36 6.69
N PHE A 206 9.82 -12.22 6.23
CA PHE A 206 8.55 -11.77 5.67
C PHE A 206 7.74 -10.98 6.70
N ALA A 207 7.34 -9.77 6.32
CA ALA A 207 6.50 -8.86 7.13
C ALA A 207 7.07 -8.50 8.53
N LYS A 208 8.39 -8.61 8.72
CA LYS A 208 9.04 -8.29 10.01
C LYS A 208 9.40 -6.81 10.15
N PHE A 209 9.40 -6.06 9.07
CA PHE A 209 9.85 -4.67 9.06
C PHE A 209 8.66 -3.71 8.98
N LYS A 210 8.45 -2.92 10.04
CA LYS A 210 7.40 -1.89 10.08
C LYS A 210 7.74 -0.69 9.20
N THR A 211 9.02 -0.37 9.11
CA THR A 211 9.57 0.71 8.28
C THR A 211 10.29 0.07 7.10
N GLY A 212 9.98 0.49 5.90
CA GLY A 212 10.62 0.00 4.69
C GLY A 212 10.16 0.75 3.45
N LYS A 213 10.67 0.35 2.32
CA LYS A 213 10.39 0.95 1.02
C LYS A 213 9.03 0.49 0.48
N ILE A 214 8.46 1.31 -0.41
CA ILE A 214 7.36 0.91 -1.29
C ILE A 214 7.98 0.27 -2.52
N GLY A 215 7.42 -0.83 -2.98
CA GLY A 215 7.88 -1.53 -4.18
C GLY A 215 6.80 -1.72 -5.23
N LEU A 216 7.21 -1.78 -6.50
CA LEU A 216 6.36 -2.15 -7.63
C LEU A 216 6.97 -3.36 -8.33
N GLN A 217 6.13 -4.37 -8.60
CA GLN A 217 6.59 -5.66 -9.08
C GLN A 217 6.78 -5.69 -10.60
N ASP A 218 7.88 -6.30 -11.02
CA ASP A 218 8.04 -6.93 -12.33
C ASP A 218 7.69 -8.42 -12.19
N HIS A 219 6.56 -8.83 -12.78
CA HIS A 219 6.17 -10.24 -12.88
C HIS A 219 6.38 -10.79 -14.30
N GLY A 220 6.89 -9.97 -15.23
CA GLY A 220 7.10 -10.31 -16.63
C GLY A 220 6.01 -9.75 -17.56
N ASP A 221 4.91 -9.30 -17.02
CA ASP A 221 3.74 -8.81 -17.75
C ASP A 221 3.71 -7.29 -17.82
N GLY A 222 3.05 -6.74 -18.84
CA GLY A 222 2.91 -5.31 -19.03
C GLY A 222 2.04 -4.65 -17.95
N VAL A 223 2.58 -3.64 -17.28
CA VAL A 223 1.88 -2.86 -16.25
C VAL A 223 2.24 -1.39 -16.33
N SER A 224 1.31 -0.53 -15.99
CA SER A 224 1.51 0.91 -15.92
C SER A 224 1.06 1.45 -14.56
N TYR A 225 1.83 2.40 -13.98
CA TYR A 225 1.51 3.08 -12.73
C TYR A 225 1.60 4.59 -12.90
N ARG A 226 0.66 5.34 -12.35
CA ARG A 226 0.66 6.81 -12.37
C ARG A 226 0.00 7.40 -11.13
N ASN A 227 0.09 8.72 -10.98
CA ASN A 227 -0.53 9.46 -9.88
C ASN A 227 -0.13 8.92 -8.51
N ILE A 228 1.14 8.47 -8.39
CA ILE A 228 1.67 7.82 -7.19
C ILE A 228 1.98 8.88 -6.15
N LYS A 229 1.25 8.88 -5.06
CA LYS A 229 1.42 9.84 -3.96
C LYS A 229 1.23 9.17 -2.61
N ILE A 230 1.91 9.70 -1.61
CA ILE A 230 1.89 9.20 -0.24
C ILE A 230 1.57 10.32 0.73
N ARG A 231 0.91 9.97 1.84
CA ARG A 231 0.69 10.82 2.99
C ARG A 231 1.10 10.06 4.24
N GLU A 232 2.09 10.54 4.99
CA GLU A 232 2.47 9.93 6.27
C GLU A 232 1.40 10.20 7.35
N LEU A 233 1.14 9.21 8.23
CA LEU A 233 0.11 9.25 9.28
C LEU A 233 0.68 9.53 10.68
#